data_1ac0a93b48ecf45c31bfedf1e6ab825c
#
_entry.id   1ac0a93b48ecf45c31bfedf1e6ab825c
#
_cell.length_a   1.000
_cell.length_b   1.000
_cell.length_c   1.000
_cell.angle_alpha   90.00
_cell.angle_beta   90.00
_cell.angle_gamma   90.00
#
_symmetry.space_group_name_H-M   'P 1'
#
loop_
_entity.id
_entity.type
_entity.pdbx_description
1 polymer ?
#
loop_
_entity_poly.entity_id
_entity_poly.type
_entity_poly.pdbx_seq_one_letter_code
_entity_poly.pdbx_strand_id
1 'polypeptide(L)'
;MTKKRYAARDPIRNSTILPNEVFQLDLRPTAIAVYAYLRRLENADFRCWPSYEKIAEAVGCSKRTVPKYVSELCEKRLVTVEPTSVMTKDGLKWNGNLLYKVLPIQGAVEYHYTQQLTRLDAALERKRVKMKQQRQRSQARYLAAKTAAREPEELPL
;
A
#
# COMPACT_ATOMS: atom_id res chain seq x y z
N MET A 1 51.66 -7.09 -19.61
CA MET A 1 50.38 -7.60 -19.04
C MET A 1 50.10 -6.84 -17.75
N THR A 2 49.29 -5.80 -17.85
CA THR A 2 48.86 -4.99 -16.70
C THR A 2 47.78 -5.73 -15.94
N LYS A 3 48.11 -6.26 -14.75
CA LYS A 3 47.14 -6.80 -13.79
C LYS A 3 46.15 -5.68 -13.50
N LYS A 4 44.89 -5.82 -14.00
CA LYS A 4 43.77 -5.03 -13.50
C LYS A 4 43.71 -5.25 -11.98
N ARG A 5 44.20 -4.29 -11.20
CA ARG A 5 43.92 -4.22 -9.76
C ARG A 5 42.38 -4.13 -9.65
N TYR A 6 41.75 -5.21 -9.24
CA TYR A 6 40.38 -5.12 -8.73
C TYR A 6 40.47 -4.15 -7.55
N ALA A 7 40.03 -2.92 -7.77
CA ALA A 7 39.81 -1.99 -6.67
C ALA A 7 39.01 -2.74 -5.62
N ALA A 8 39.49 -2.71 -4.37
CA ALA A 8 38.78 -3.30 -3.25
C ALA A 8 37.30 -2.88 -3.40
N ARG A 9 36.40 -3.86 -3.48
CA ARG A 9 34.98 -3.59 -3.66
C ARG A 9 34.58 -2.69 -2.52
N ASP A 10 34.25 -1.43 -2.83
CA ASP A 10 33.68 -0.52 -1.89
C ASP A 10 32.43 -1.20 -1.33
N PRO A 11 32.35 -1.56 -0.05
CA PRO A 11 31.22 -2.26 0.52
C PRO A 11 29.91 -1.49 0.31
N ILE A 12 29.96 -0.18 0.16
CA ILE A 12 28.82 0.69 -0.13
C ILE A 12 28.30 0.47 -1.57
N ARG A 13 29.19 0.20 -2.54
CA ARG A 13 28.77 -0.05 -3.93
C ARG A 13 28.02 -1.36 -4.15
N ASN A 14 28.09 -2.30 -3.22
CA ASN A 14 27.39 -3.59 -3.30
C ASN A 14 26.19 -3.65 -2.34
N SER A 15 25.73 -2.51 -1.86
CA SER A 15 24.57 -2.38 -0.98
C SER A 15 23.40 -1.70 -1.69
N THR A 16 22.20 -2.00 -1.26
CA THR A 16 20.97 -1.35 -1.74
C THR A 16 20.52 -0.35 -0.68
N ILE A 17 20.38 0.90 -1.08
CA ILE A 17 19.87 1.95 -0.20
C ILE A 17 18.34 1.96 -0.29
N LEU A 18 17.69 1.82 0.88
CA LEU A 18 16.25 1.93 1.00
C LEU A 18 15.90 3.25 1.68
N PRO A 19 14.89 3.98 1.19
CA PRO A 19 14.35 5.12 1.91
C PRO A 19 13.77 4.71 3.26
N ASN A 20 14.05 5.45 4.32
CA ASN A 20 13.51 5.15 5.65
C ASN A 20 11.98 5.23 5.72
N GLU A 21 11.38 6.06 4.87
CA GLU A 21 9.94 6.27 4.77
C GLU A 21 9.19 4.99 4.39
N VAL A 22 9.86 4.02 3.78
CA VAL A 22 9.26 2.72 3.41
C VAL A 22 8.65 2.01 4.63
N PHE A 23 9.26 2.20 5.81
CA PHE A 23 8.79 1.61 7.07
C PHE A 23 7.54 2.29 7.64
N GLN A 24 7.17 3.46 7.12
CA GLN A 24 6.01 4.24 7.56
C GLN A 24 4.76 3.98 6.69
N LEU A 25 4.89 3.19 5.62
CA LEU A 25 3.83 2.98 4.63
C LEU A 25 2.89 1.81 4.96
N ASP A 26 2.98 1.23 6.16
CA ASP A 26 2.18 0.06 6.58
C ASP A 26 2.31 -1.13 5.62
N LEU A 27 3.51 -1.41 5.16
CA LEU A 27 3.83 -2.54 4.29
C LEU A 27 4.09 -3.80 5.11
N ARG A 28 3.71 -4.94 4.57
CA ARG A 28 4.12 -6.23 5.13
C ARG A 28 5.64 -6.42 5.00
N PRO A 29 6.31 -7.07 5.96
CA PRO A 29 7.76 -7.29 5.88
C PRO A 29 8.23 -7.93 4.58
N THR A 30 7.47 -8.90 4.07
CA THR A 30 7.78 -9.55 2.78
C THR A 30 7.62 -8.59 1.59
N ALA A 31 6.65 -7.67 1.62
CA ALA A 31 6.51 -6.65 0.59
C ALA A 31 7.70 -5.68 0.59
N ILE A 32 8.21 -5.32 1.77
CA ILE A 32 9.45 -4.52 1.91
C ILE A 32 10.64 -5.28 1.32
N ALA A 33 10.76 -6.57 1.57
CA ALA A 33 11.82 -7.42 1.00
C ALA A 33 11.71 -7.50 -0.54
N VAL A 34 10.51 -7.63 -1.09
CA VAL A 34 10.26 -7.58 -2.54
C VAL A 34 10.68 -6.22 -3.11
N TYR A 35 10.29 -5.13 -2.46
CA TYR A 35 10.67 -3.77 -2.87
C TYR A 35 12.21 -3.60 -2.85
N ALA A 36 12.88 -4.05 -1.79
CA ALA A 36 14.34 -4.01 -1.69
C ALA A 36 15.01 -4.78 -2.82
N TYR A 37 14.48 -5.95 -3.17
CA TYR A 37 15.00 -6.76 -4.26
C TYR A 37 14.83 -6.07 -5.63
N LEU A 38 13.67 -5.44 -5.89
CA LEU A 38 13.42 -4.67 -7.11
C LEU A 38 14.35 -3.46 -7.19
N ARG A 39 14.58 -2.75 -6.07
CA ARG A 39 15.54 -1.65 -5.96
C ARG A 39 16.96 -2.08 -6.28
N ARG A 40 17.36 -3.29 -5.87
CA ARG A 40 18.66 -3.86 -6.17
C ARG A 40 18.85 -4.13 -7.67
N LEU A 41 17.78 -4.51 -8.36
CA LEU A 41 17.84 -4.91 -9.77
C LEU A 41 17.57 -3.77 -10.75
N GLU A 42 17.10 -2.60 -10.28
CA GLU A 42 16.78 -1.48 -11.16
C GLU A 42 18.01 -0.98 -11.92
N ASN A 43 17.78 -0.58 -13.15
CA ASN A 43 18.76 0.10 -13.98
C ASN A 43 18.72 1.63 -13.75
N ALA A 44 19.48 2.39 -14.55
CA ALA A 44 19.49 3.86 -14.49
C ALA A 44 18.11 4.51 -14.72
N ASP A 45 17.20 3.82 -15.40
CA ASP A 45 15.82 4.28 -15.68
C ASP A 45 14.83 3.78 -14.62
N PHE A 46 15.29 3.26 -13.50
CA PHE A 46 14.48 2.68 -12.42
C PHE A 46 13.61 1.51 -12.87
N ARG A 47 14.06 0.72 -13.84
CA ARG A 47 13.34 -0.41 -14.44
C ARG A 47 14.06 -1.72 -14.21
N CYS A 48 13.30 -2.79 -13.98
CA CYS A 48 13.80 -4.15 -13.88
C CYS A 48 12.77 -5.18 -14.38
N TRP A 49 13.23 -6.40 -14.70
CA TRP A 49 12.40 -7.47 -15.31
C TRP A 49 12.57 -8.83 -14.62
N PRO A 50 12.60 -8.94 -13.30
CA PRO A 50 12.70 -10.24 -12.66
C PRO A 50 11.45 -11.07 -12.89
N SER A 51 11.63 -12.40 -13.03
CA SER A 51 10.50 -13.32 -12.98
C SER A 51 9.99 -13.50 -11.55
N TYR A 52 8.75 -13.92 -11.38
CA TYR A 52 8.21 -14.24 -10.06
C TYR A 52 9.00 -15.31 -9.31
N GLU A 53 9.61 -16.25 -10.04
CA GLU A 53 10.50 -17.27 -9.48
C GLU A 53 11.72 -16.65 -8.84
N LYS A 54 12.40 -15.75 -9.55
CA LYS A 54 13.59 -15.05 -9.03
C LYS A 54 13.27 -14.17 -7.82
N ILE A 55 12.11 -13.50 -7.83
CA ILE A 55 11.64 -12.72 -6.68
C ILE A 55 11.37 -13.65 -5.50
N ALA A 56 10.64 -14.74 -5.72
CA ALA A 56 10.28 -15.71 -4.69
C ALA A 56 11.52 -16.33 -4.03
N GLU A 57 12.50 -16.74 -4.84
CA GLU A 57 13.77 -17.29 -4.38
C GLU A 57 14.57 -16.28 -3.55
N ALA A 58 14.69 -15.04 -4.04
CA ALA A 58 15.47 -14.00 -3.36
C ALA A 58 14.85 -13.56 -2.01
N VAL A 59 13.52 -13.58 -1.91
CA VAL A 59 12.77 -13.13 -0.72
C VAL A 59 12.42 -14.27 0.24
N GLY A 60 12.55 -15.53 -0.22
CA GLY A 60 12.21 -16.70 0.59
C GLY A 60 10.71 -16.93 0.74
N CYS A 61 9.91 -16.64 -0.30
CA CYS A 61 8.47 -16.85 -0.31
C CYS A 61 8.02 -17.75 -1.46
N SER A 62 6.76 -18.17 -1.48
CA SER A 62 6.25 -18.95 -2.60
C SER A 62 5.99 -18.09 -3.84
N LYS A 63 6.22 -18.63 -5.04
CA LYS A 63 5.91 -17.95 -6.31
C LYS A 63 4.47 -17.45 -6.38
N ARG A 64 3.52 -18.19 -5.79
CA ARG A 64 2.09 -17.85 -5.77
C ARG A 64 1.78 -16.60 -4.94
N THR A 65 2.62 -16.28 -3.95
CA THR A 65 2.41 -15.13 -3.07
C THR A 65 3.06 -13.84 -3.61
N VAL A 66 4.02 -13.95 -4.54
CA VAL A 66 4.69 -12.78 -5.13
C VAL A 66 3.69 -11.76 -5.73
N PRO A 67 2.69 -12.18 -6.54
CA PRO A 67 1.72 -11.24 -7.11
C PRO A 67 1.00 -10.40 -6.06
N LYS A 68 0.69 -10.97 -4.90
CA LYS A 68 0.06 -10.28 -3.77
C LYS A 68 0.93 -9.14 -3.23
N TYR A 69 2.23 -9.39 -3.06
CA TYR A 69 3.16 -8.36 -2.57
C TYR A 69 3.45 -7.30 -3.63
N VAL A 70 3.51 -7.71 -4.90
CA VAL A 70 3.64 -6.76 -6.02
C VAL A 70 2.40 -5.86 -6.10
N SER A 71 1.18 -6.41 -5.96
CA SER A 71 -0.06 -5.64 -5.90
C SER A 71 -0.05 -4.63 -4.74
N GLU A 72 0.39 -5.06 -3.55
CA GLU A 72 0.53 -4.18 -2.38
C GLU A 72 1.48 -3.00 -2.66
N LEU A 73 2.62 -3.25 -3.32
CA LEU A 73 3.55 -2.19 -3.71
C LEU A 73 2.96 -1.23 -4.75
N CYS A 74 2.15 -1.74 -5.70
CA CYS A 74 1.44 -0.93 -6.67
C CYS A 74 0.36 -0.06 -6.01
N GLU A 75 -0.42 -0.62 -5.09
CA GLU A 75 -1.44 0.10 -4.31
C GLU A 75 -0.83 1.25 -3.48
N LYS A 76 0.36 1.03 -2.95
CA LYS A 76 1.13 2.05 -2.22
C LYS A 76 1.91 3.02 -3.12
N ARG A 77 1.78 2.90 -4.44
CA ARG A 77 2.47 3.73 -5.43
C ARG A 77 4.00 3.70 -5.36
N LEU A 78 4.56 2.57 -4.93
CA LEU A 78 6.01 2.35 -4.89
C LEU A 78 6.54 1.80 -6.21
N VAL A 79 5.72 1.02 -6.91
CA VAL A 79 6.09 0.33 -8.15
C VAL A 79 4.92 0.39 -9.13
N THR A 80 5.22 0.51 -10.41
CA THR A 80 4.27 0.21 -11.48
C THR A 80 4.71 -1.05 -12.22
N VAL A 81 3.75 -1.79 -12.75
CA VAL A 81 3.98 -3.04 -13.45
C VAL A 81 3.34 -2.98 -14.82
N GLU A 82 4.12 -3.30 -15.83
CA GLU A 82 3.66 -3.37 -17.22
C GLU A 82 3.93 -4.76 -17.78
N PRO A 83 2.99 -5.38 -18.51
CA PRO A 83 3.23 -6.63 -19.19
C PRO A 83 4.19 -6.40 -20.35
N THR A 84 5.15 -7.29 -20.52
CA THR A 84 6.04 -7.27 -21.66
C THR A 84 5.73 -8.42 -22.60
N SER A 85 5.98 -8.23 -23.89
CA SER A 85 5.87 -9.28 -24.89
C SER A 85 7.18 -9.40 -25.67
N VAL A 86 7.57 -10.62 -25.93
CA VAL A 86 8.75 -10.94 -26.74
C VAL A 86 8.28 -11.53 -28.06
N MET A 87 8.78 -11.00 -29.17
CA MET A 87 8.57 -11.61 -30.49
C MET A 87 9.67 -12.67 -30.70
N THR A 88 9.26 -13.88 -31.01
CA THR A 88 10.19 -14.93 -31.43
C THR A 88 10.66 -14.70 -32.87
N LYS A 89 11.75 -15.37 -33.27
CA LYS A 89 12.27 -15.31 -34.65
C LYS A 89 11.22 -15.75 -35.67
N ASP A 90 10.25 -16.57 -35.25
CA ASP A 90 9.16 -17.08 -36.07
C ASP A 90 7.92 -16.16 -36.09
N GLY A 91 8.04 -14.94 -35.55
CA GLY A 91 6.95 -13.95 -35.54
C GLY A 91 5.85 -14.20 -34.49
N LEU A 92 6.02 -15.20 -33.62
CA LEU A 92 5.07 -15.47 -32.52
C LEU A 92 5.30 -14.54 -31.36
N LYS A 93 4.20 -13.98 -30.84
CA LYS A 93 4.22 -13.13 -29.66
C LYS A 93 4.08 -13.97 -28.39
N TRP A 94 5.09 -13.94 -27.53
CA TRP A 94 5.07 -14.60 -26.23
C TRP A 94 5.02 -13.57 -25.10
N ASN A 95 4.33 -13.93 -24.01
CA ASN A 95 4.35 -13.10 -22.80
C ASN A 95 5.74 -13.16 -22.19
N GLY A 96 6.39 -11.99 -22.09
CA GLY A 96 7.67 -11.83 -21.39
C GLY A 96 7.48 -11.70 -19.86
N ASN A 97 8.59 -11.50 -19.16
CA ASN A 97 8.54 -11.11 -17.75
C ASN A 97 7.86 -9.74 -17.63
N LEU A 98 7.28 -9.48 -16.44
CA LEU A 98 6.73 -8.17 -16.16
C LEU A 98 7.87 -7.13 -16.06
N LEU A 99 7.61 -5.95 -16.58
CA LEU A 99 8.44 -4.77 -16.37
C LEU A 99 8.00 -4.09 -15.09
N TYR A 100 8.91 -3.97 -14.15
CA TYR A 100 8.71 -3.21 -12.91
C TYR A 100 9.43 -1.87 -13.04
N LYS A 101 8.72 -0.80 -12.76
CA LYS A 101 9.30 0.54 -12.65
C LYS A 101 9.16 0.99 -11.21
N VAL A 102 10.28 1.24 -10.57
CA VAL A 102 10.31 1.79 -9.21
C VAL A 102 10.04 3.27 -9.25
N LEU A 103 9.08 3.73 -8.45
CA LEU A 103 8.65 5.12 -8.39
C LEU A 103 9.38 5.88 -7.27
N PRO A 104 9.49 7.21 -7.37
CA PRO A 104 9.99 8.04 -6.28
C PRO A 104 9.17 7.87 -5.02
N ILE A 105 9.84 7.71 -3.87
CA ILE A 105 9.19 7.46 -2.57
C ILE A 105 8.24 8.57 -2.13
N GLN A 106 8.50 9.82 -2.53
CA GLN A 106 7.71 10.99 -2.15
C GLN A 106 6.23 10.82 -2.54
N GLY A 107 5.96 10.34 -3.75
CA GLY A 107 4.58 10.11 -4.20
C GLY A 107 3.83 9.04 -3.38
N ALA A 108 4.55 8.02 -2.90
CA ALA A 108 3.99 7.00 -2.02
C ALA A 108 3.67 7.57 -0.63
N VAL A 109 4.57 8.38 -0.09
CA VAL A 109 4.41 9.04 1.22
C VAL A 109 3.22 9.99 1.20
N GLU A 110 3.13 10.88 0.21
CA GLU A 110 2.02 11.82 0.05
C GLU A 110 0.68 11.09 -0.08
N TYR A 111 0.63 10.03 -0.89
CA TYR A 111 -0.55 9.20 -1.04
C TYR A 111 -0.96 8.53 0.27
N HIS A 112 0.00 7.98 1.02
CA HIS A 112 -0.26 7.33 2.31
C HIS A 112 -0.87 8.32 3.32
N TYR A 113 -0.28 9.50 3.49
CA TYR A 113 -0.82 10.52 4.39
C TYR A 113 -2.19 11.04 3.96
N THR A 114 -2.41 11.24 2.66
CA THR A 114 -3.73 11.62 2.14
C THR A 114 -4.79 10.57 2.48
N GLN A 115 -4.47 9.28 2.34
CA GLN A 115 -5.35 8.20 2.72
C GLN A 115 -5.64 8.18 4.23
N GLN A 116 -4.63 8.42 5.06
CA GLN A 116 -4.82 8.52 6.51
C GLN A 116 -5.73 9.68 6.89
N LEU A 117 -5.52 10.86 6.34
CA LEU A 117 -6.37 12.03 6.58
C LEU A 117 -7.82 11.76 6.17
N THR A 118 -8.04 11.21 4.99
CA THR A 118 -9.40 10.85 4.52
C THR A 118 -10.09 9.86 5.47
N ARG A 119 -9.36 8.87 5.99
CA ARG A 119 -9.91 7.93 6.98
C ARG A 119 -10.26 8.60 8.31
N LEU A 120 -9.42 9.52 8.78
CA LEU A 120 -9.66 10.29 10.01
C LEU A 120 -10.89 11.19 9.86
N ASP A 121 -11.01 11.90 8.75
CA ASP A 121 -12.17 12.76 8.46
C ASP A 121 -13.46 11.95 8.43
N ALA A 122 -13.46 10.82 7.74
CA ALA A 122 -14.61 9.91 7.69
C ALA A 122 -14.97 9.36 9.10
N ALA A 123 -13.96 9.07 9.93
CA ALA A 123 -14.20 8.62 11.30
C ALA A 123 -14.78 9.73 12.19
N LEU A 124 -14.32 10.97 12.04
CA LEU A 124 -14.87 12.13 12.74
C LEU A 124 -16.32 12.41 12.34
N GLU A 125 -16.63 12.37 11.06
CA GLU A 125 -18.00 12.54 10.58
C GLU A 125 -18.94 11.45 11.12
N ARG A 126 -18.50 10.19 11.13
CA ARG A 126 -19.28 9.10 11.75
C ARG A 126 -19.54 9.36 13.25
N LYS A 127 -18.57 9.88 13.98
CA LYS A 127 -18.76 10.26 15.39
C LYS A 127 -19.76 11.41 15.55
N ARG A 128 -19.65 12.45 14.72
CA ARG A 128 -20.57 13.60 14.71
C ARG A 128 -22.02 13.16 14.45
N VAL A 129 -22.23 12.30 13.44
CA VAL A 129 -23.56 11.76 13.12
C VAL A 129 -24.13 10.94 14.29
N LYS A 130 -23.32 10.05 14.89
CA LYS A 130 -23.76 9.27 16.07
C LYS A 130 -24.15 10.16 17.24
N MET A 131 -23.34 11.18 17.55
CA MET A 131 -23.63 12.13 18.63
C MET A 131 -24.91 12.92 18.36
N LYS A 132 -25.13 13.36 17.12
CA LYS A 132 -26.37 14.05 16.72
C LYS A 132 -27.60 13.16 16.91
N GLN A 133 -27.52 11.91 16.44
CA GLN A 133 -28.58 10.92 16.61
C GLN A 133 -28.87 10.62 18.10
N GLN A 134 -27.82 10.49 18.91
CA GLN A 134 -27.98 10.25 20.35
C GLN A 134 -28.67 11.44 21.05
N ARG A 135 -28.27 12.67 20.72
CA ARG A 135 -28.92 13.89 21.24
C ARG A 135 -30.39 13.94 20.84
N GLN A 136 -30.72 13.65 19.58
CA GLN A 136 -32.11 13.62 19.09
C GLN A 136 -32.94 12.56 19.83
N ARG A 137 -32.41 11.36 20.02
CA ARG A 137 -33.08 10.29 20.78
C ARG A 137 -33.29 10.67 22.25
N SER A 138 -32.32 11.30 22.89
CA SER A 138 -32.44 11.78 24.28
C SER A 138 -33.49 12.87 24.40
N GLN A 139 -33.53 13.82 23.44
CA GLN A 139 -34.55 14.87 23.38
C GLN A 139 -35.94 14.28 23.17
N ALA A 140 -36.11 13.35 22.22
CA ALA A 140 -37.39 12.69 21.96
C ALA A 140 -37.90 11.93 23.20
N ARG A 141 -37.01 11.21 23.91
CA ARG A 141 -37.35 10.54 25.17
C ARG A 141 -37.78 11.51 26.26
N TYR A 142 -37.09 12.62 26.39
CA TYR A 142 -37.44 13.67 27.37
C TYR A 142 -38.81 14.29 27.06
N LEU A 143 -39.09 14.61 25.81
CA LEU A 143 -40.37 15.17 25.38
C LEU A 143 -41.49 14.17 25.56
N ALA A 144 -41.29 12.89 25.21
CA ALA A 144 -42.30 11.84 25.44
C ALA A 144 -42.61 11.65 26.94
N ALA A 145 -41.60 11.65 27.80
CA ALA A 145 -41.79 11.59 29.25
C ALA A 145 -42.55 12.81 29.79
N LYS A 146 -42.24 14.00 29.28
CA LYS A 146 -42.92 15.24 29.65
C LYS A 146 -44.39 15.28 29.23
N THR A 147 -44.72 14.74 28.03
CA THR A 147 -46.13 14.63 27.57
C THR A 147 -46.89 13.60 28.38
N ALA A 148 -46.32 12.44 28.67
CA ALA A 148 -46.97 11.43 29.52
C ALA A 148 -47.23 11.92 30.95
N ALA A 149 -46.37 12.75 31.51
CA ALA A 149 -46.56 13.36 32.84
C ALA A 149 -47.60 14.49 32.83
N ARG A 150 -48.13 14.90 31.68
CA ARG A 150 -49.07 16.02 31.53
C ARG A 150 -50.50 15.58 31.22
N GLU A 151 -50.76 14.30 30.95
CA GLU A 151 -52.10 13.75 30.84
C GLU A 151 -52.72 13.65 32.24
N PRO A 152 -53.77 14.44 32.57
CA PRO A 152 -54.48 14.27 33.84
C PRO A 152 -55.19 12.92 33.83
N GLU A 153 -55.03 12.18 34.90
CA GLU A 153 -55.79 11.00 35.21
C GLU A 153 -57.29 11.40 35.22
N GLU A 154 -58.03 11.12 34.13
CA GLU A 154 -59.46 11.21 34.15
C GLU A 154 -59.97 10.15 35.11
N LEU A 155 -60.37 10.58 36.31
CA LEU A 155 -61.13 9.76 37.27
C LEU A 155 -62.45 9.33 36.66
N PRO A 156 -62.76 8.05 36.59
CA PRO A 156 -64.06 7.61 36.19
C PRO A 156 -65.13 7.97 37.27
N LEU A 157 -66.19 8.63 36.86
CA LEU A 157 -67.37 8.88 37.66
C LEU A 157 -68.12 7.60 38.00
#